data_3edb85b4b7b18f0cb22e73e57fa3dc87
#
_entry.id   3edb85b4b7b18f0cb22e73e57fa3dc87
#
_cell.length_a   1.000
_cell.length_b   1.000
_cell.length_c   1.000
_cell.angle_alpha   90.00
_cell.angle_beta   90.00
_cell.angle_gamma   90.00
#
_symmetry.space_group_name_H-M   'P 1'
#
loop_
_entity.id
_entity.type
_entity.pdbx_description
1 polymer ?
#
loop_
_entity_poly.entity_id
_entity_poly.type
_entity_poly.pdbx_seq_one_letter_code
_entity_poly.pdbx_strand_id
1 'polypeptide(L)'
;WCIGVGFMFAPMHHSAMKHAIGPRQQLAMRTIFNVLGPLTNPAGARRQVLGVFSPALCDVMASALRDLGSEHVMVVHGLDGLDEISVSAKTTVCELANGELTHYEIDPATFGHAHDSVADLCVEDADESAALIRAALGGDTSDRSAKARSIIAMNAGAGLYVGGQADSLEAGIELAMSAMHSGKALQTLEAFAELTQAAGGA
;
A
#
# COMPACT_ATOMS: atom_id res chain seq x y z
N TRP A 1 20.68 -4.31 5.90
CA TRP A 1 19.22 -4.53 6.14
C TRP A 1 19.04 -4.90 7.62
N CYS A 2 19.06 -3.89 8.53
CA CYS A 2 19.03 -4.20 9.96
C CYS A 2 17.62 -4.47 10.51
N ILE A 3 16.56 -4.00 9.82
CA ILE A 3 15.17 -4.04 10.31
C ILE A 3 14.15 -4.66 9.33
N GLY A 4 14.59 -5.10 8.13
CA GLY A 4 13.74 -5.79 7.16
C GLY A 4 12.76 -4.92 6.36
N VAL A 5 12.74 -3.60 6.58
CA VAL A 5 11.90 -2.64 5.87
C VAL A 5 12.71 -1.45 5.36
N GLY A 6 12.31 -0.88 4.24
CA GLY A 6 12.88 0.35 3.67
C GLY A 6 11.81 1.21 3.04
N PHE A 7 11.99 2.53 3.12
CA PHE A 7 11.12 3.51 2.46
C PHE A 7 11.91 4.21 1.36
N MET A 8 11.39 4.15 0.14
CA MET A 8 11.99 4.81 -1.01
C MET A 8 11.18 6.05 -1.36
N PHE A 9 11.60 7.20 -0.84
CA PHE A 9 10.94 8.47 -1.14
C PHE A 9 11.17 8.84 -2.61
N ALA A 10 10.12 8.74 -3.43
CA ALA A 10 10.19 8.86 -4.87
C ALA A 10 10.94 10.09 -5.39
N PRO A 11 10.78 11.32 -4.83
CA PRO A 11 11.53 12.48 -5.26
C PRO A 11 13.06 12.36 -5.16
N MET A 12 13.55 11.53 -4.24
CA MET A 12 14.99 11.29 -4.03
C MET A 12 15.55 10.23 -4.98
N HIS A 13 14.71 9.29 -5.41
CA HIS A 13 15.16 8.11 -6.16
C HIS A 13 14.90 8.17 -7.66
N HIS A 14 14.01 9.06 -8.12
CA HIS A 14 13.73 9.26 -9.55
C HIS A 14 14.42 10.53 -10.07
N SER A 15 15.71 10.46 -10.39
CA SER A 15 16.49 11.62 -10.88
C SER A 15 15.89 12.23 -12.15
N ALA A 16 15.34 11.43 -13.05
CA ALA A 16 14.65 11.90 -14.26
C ALA A 16 13.37 12.71 -13.96
N MET A 17 12.71 12.45 -12.84
CA MET A 17 11.50 13.17 -12.41
C MET A 17 11.78 14.62 -11.97
N LYS A 18 13.01 14.97 -11.62
CA LYS A 18 13.38 16.36 -11.26
C LYS A 18 13.02 17.36 -12.37
N HIS A 19 13.15 16.95 -13.63
CA HIS A 19 12.80 17.80 -14.78
C HIS A 19 11.29 17.91 -15.03
N ALA A 20 10.49 17.01 -14.49
CA ALA A 20 9.04 16.99 -14.65
C ALA A 20 8.29 17.68 -13.50
N ILE A 21 8.93 17.96 -12.36
CA ILE A 21 8.28 18.53 -11.17
C ILE A 21 7.69 19.91 -11.46
N GLY A 22 8.46 20.81 -12.10
CA GLY A 22 8.00 22.17 -12.42
C GLY A 22 6.76 22.17 -13.33
N PRO A 23 6.79 21.53 -14.50
CA PRO A 23 5.62 21.38 -15.36
C PRO A 23 4.41 20.71 -14.67
N ARG A 24 4.61 19.70 -13.82
CA ARG A 24 3.53 19.05 -13.06
C ARG A 24 2.82 20.00 -12.10
N GLN A 25 3.59 20.81 -11.36
CA GLN A 25 3.03 21.80 -10.43
C GLN A 25 2.25 22.89 -11.18
N GLN A 26 2.71 23.31 -12.34
CA GLN A 26 2.04 24.33 -13.17
C GLN A 26 0.75 23.80 -13.80
N LEU A 27 0.74 22.54 -14.25
CA LEU A 27 -0.43 21.92 -14.87
C LEU A 27 -1.52 21.59 -13.87
N ALA A 28 -1.18 21.37 -12.61
CA ALA A 28 -2.10 21.00 -11.51
C ALA A 28 -3.10 19.88 -11.87
N MET A 29 -2.71 18.98 -12.79
CA MET A 29 -3.53 17.88 -13.28
C MET A 29 -2.78 16.55 -13.23
N ARG A 30 -3.54 15.44 -13.20
CA ARG A 30 -2.95 14.10 -13.28
C ARG A 30 -2.36 13.87 -14.67
N THR A 31 -1.14 13.35 -14.72
CA THR A 31 -0.39 13.09 -15.94
C THR A 31 0.11 11.65 -15.95
N ILE A 32 0.66 11.21 -17.08
CA ILE A 32 1.31 9.89 -17.20
C ILE A 32 2.38 9.65 -16.13
N PHE A 33 3.01 10.69 -15.61
CA PHE A 33 4.00 10.57 -14.53
C PHE A 33 3.42 10.04 -13.21
N ASN A 34 2.10 10.08 -13.03
CA ASN A 34 1.45 9.50 -11.87
C ASN A 34 1.39 7.96 -11.93
N VAL A 35 1.51 7.40 -13.12
CA VAL A 35 1.49 5.95 -13.35
C VAL A 35 2.86 5.35 -13.69
N LEU A 36 3.84 6.17 -14.08
CA LEU A 36 5.17 5.69 -14.44
C LEU A 36 6.05 5.32 -13.23
N GLY A 37 5.83 5.94 -12.07
CA GLY A 37 6.62 5.71 -10.87
C GLY A 37 6.70 4.22 -10.48
N PRO A 38 5.56 3.52 -10.31
CA PRO A 38 5.54 2.10 -9.99
C PRO A 38 6.19 1.20 -11.05
N LEU A 39 6.17 1.59 -12.33
CA LEU A 39 6.77 0.85 -13.43
C LEU A 39 8.29 0.99 -13.49
N THR A 40 8.85 2.00 -12.83
CA THR A 40 10.28 2.33 -12.83
C THR A 40 10.89 2.24 -11.42
N ASN A 41 10.38 1.35 -10.59
CA ASN A 41 10.85 1.16 -9.22
C ASN A 41 12.34 0.78 -9.22
N PRO A 42 13.24 1.64 -8.67
CA PRO A 42 14.68 1.37 -8.71
C PRO A 42 15.12 0.20 -7.83
N ALA A 43 14.24 -0.31 -6.94
CA ALA A 43 14.49 -1.54 -6.20
C ALA A 43 14.33 -2.81 -7.07
N GLY A 44 13.79 -2.68 -8.28
CA GLY A 44 13.54 -3.82 -9.16
C GLY A 44 12.57 -4.85 -8.56
N ALA A 45 11.63 -4.39 -7.72
CA ALA A 45 10.67 -5.27 -7.06
C ALA A 45 9.80 -5.98 -8.12
N ARG A 46 9.88 -7.32 -8.12
CA ARG A 46 9.10 -8.18 -9.05
C ARG A 46 7.76 -8.60 -8.46
N ARG A 47 7.54 -8.30 -7.19
CA ARG A 47 6.33 -8.61 -6.43
C ARG A 47 5.85 -7.35 -5.74
N GLN A 48 4.62 -6.91 -6.03
CA GLN A 48 4.12 -5.65 -5.48
C GLN A 48 2.59 -5.58 -5.45
N VAL A 49 2.06 -4.85 -4.48
CA VAL A 49 0.70 -4.33 -4.49
C VAL A 49 0.77 -2.89 -4.98
N LEU A 50 -0.04 -2.57 -5.97
CA LEU A 50 -0.07 -1.25 -6.61
C LEU A 50 -1.48 -0.68 -6.58
N GLY A 51 -1.67 0.41 -5.84
CA GLY A 51 -2.91 1.18 -5.89
C GLY A 51 -2.96 2.13 -7.08
N VAL A 52 -4.13 2.22 -7.71
CA VAL A 52 -4.37 3.13 -8.83
C VAL A 52 -5.63 3.96 -8.60
N PHE A 53 -5.62 5.20 -9.08
CA PHE A 53 -6.69 6.17 -8.88
C PHE A 53 -7.91 5.97 -9.79
N SER A 54 -7.89 4.99 -10.67
CA SER A 54 -8.99 4.67 -11.60
C SER A 54 -9.01 3.17 -11.89
N PRO A 55 -10.18 2.53 -11.89
CA PRO A 55 -10.28 1.10 -12.18
C PRO A 55 -9.82 0.75 -13.60
N ALA A 56 -9.94 1.66 -14.55
CA ALA A 56 -9.45 1.47 -15.92
C ALA A 56 -7.91 1.31 -16.00
N LEU A 57 -7.18 1.69 -14.96
CA LEU A 57 -5.73 1.52 -14.91
C LEU A 57 -5.32 0.13 -14.39
N CYS A 58 -6.19 -0.62 -13.75
CA CYS A 58 -5.83 -1.91 -13.17
C CYS A 58 -5.24 -2.86 -14.23
N ASP A 59 -5.94 -3.06 -15.32
CA ASP A 59 -5.50 -3.94 -16.42
C ASP A 59 -4.25 -3.42 -17.14
N VAL A 60 -4.23 -2.12 -17.44
CA VAL A 60 -3.10 -1.48 -18.13
C VAL A 60 -1.81 -1.61 -17.34
N MET A 61 -1.87 -1.36 -16.02
CA MET A 61 -0.71 -1.42 -15.15
C MET A 61 -0.25 -2.86 -14.91
N ALA A 62 -1.18 -3.79 -14.71
CA ALA A 62 -0.85 -5.20 -14.53
C ALA A 62 -0.21 -5.79 -15.80
N SER A 63 -0.74 -5.44 -16.98
CA SER A 63 -0.17 -5.83 -18.27
C SER A 63 1.24 -5.27 -18.47
N ALA A 64 1.44 -3.99 -18.19
CA ALA A 64 2.77 -3.35 -18.31
C ALA A 64 3.78 -3.99 -17.34
N LEU A 65 3.38 -4.27 -16.09
CA LEU A 65 4.23 -4.92 -15.10
C LEU A 65 4.58 -6.36 -15.49
N ARG A 66 3.65 -7.11 -16.09
CA ARG A 66 3.92 -8.42 -16.68
C ARG A 66 5.00 -8.33 -17.77
N ASP A 67 4.86 -7.40 -18.69
CA ASP A 67 5.80 -7.21 -19.81
C ASP A 67 7.18 -6.74 -19.33
N LEU A 68 7.24 -6.05 -18.17
CA LEU A 68 8.48 -5.68 -17.47
C LEU A 68 9.09 -6.84 -16.64
N GLY A 69 8.45 -8.01 -16.62
CA GLY A 69 8.96 -9.21 -15.95
C GLY A 69 8.63 -9.32 -14.46
N SER A 70 7.56 -8.65 -14.00
CA SER A 70 7.03 -8.91 -12.67
C SER A 70 6.50 -10.33 -12.52
N GLU A 71 6.58 -10.88 -11.31
CA GLU A 71 6.20 -12.26 -10.99
C GLU A 71 4.81 -12.37 -10.38
N HIS A 72 4.51 -11.51 -9.42
CA HIS A 72 3.23 -11.49 -8.73
C HIS A 72 2.88 -10.04 -8.36
N VAL A 73 1.75 -9.58 -8.87
CA VAL A 73 1.30 -8.20 -8.69
C VAL A 73 -0.19 -8.18 -8.44
N MET A 74 -0.63 -7.38 -7.49
CA MET A 74 -2.03 -6.99 -7.35
C MET A 74 -2.14 -5.49 -7.66
N VAL A 75 -2.84 -5.15 -8.75
CA VAL A 75 -3.22 -3.76 -9.05
C VAL A 75 -4.63 -3.54 -8.55
N VAL A 76 -4.81 -2.58 -7.63
CA VAL A 76 -6.05 -2.43 -6.86
C VAL A 76 -6.64 -1.02 -6.98
N HIS A 77 -7.97 -0.92 -6.92
CA HIS A 77 -8.72 0.33 -6.86
C HIS A 77 -9.99 0.14 -6.04
N GLY A 78 -10.11 0.87 -4.93
CA GLY A 78 -11.32 0.90 -4.10
C GLY A 78 -12.46 1.62 -4.83
N LEU A 79 -13.67 1.05 -4.82
CA LEU A 79 -14.83 1.65 -5.48
C LEU A 79 -15.33 2.94 -4.80
N ASP A 80 -14.81 3.26 -3.63
CA ASP A 80 -14.96 4.56 -2.95
C ASP A 80 -13.91 5.61 -3.36
N GLY A 81 -13.04 5.27 -4.31
CA GLY A 81 -12.03 6.15 -4.89
C GLY A 81 -10.64 6.04 -4.26
N LEU A 82 -10.44 5.15 -3.30
CA LEU A 82 -9.11 4.88 -2.74
C LEU A 82 -8.22 4.16 -3.75
N ASP A 83 -6.95 4.53 -3.78
CA ASP A 83 -5.88 3.82 -4.46
C ASP A 83 -5.23 2.75 -3.54
N GLU A 84 -6.08 2.06 -2.77
CA GLU A 84 -5.74 0.97 -1.83
C GLU A 84 -6.89 -0.05 -1.79
N ILE A 85 -6.69 -1.17 -1.07
CA ILE A 85 -7.80 -2.08 -0.74
C ILE A 85 -8.64 -1.40 0.33
N SER A 86 -9.88 -1.06 -0.03
CA SER A 86 -10.81 -0.37 0.85
C SER A 86 -11.44 -1.29 1.89
N VAL A 87 -11.82 -0.70 3.03
CA VAL A 87 -12.65 -1.34 4.07
C VAL A 87 -14.08 -0.79 4.10
N SER A 88 -14.40 0.24 3.29
CA SER A 88 -15.75 0.81 3.19
C SER A 88 -16.46 0.51 1.87
N ALA A 89 -15.76 -0.06 0.91
CA ALA A 89 -16.31 -0.46 -0.38
C ALA A 89 -15.58 -1.68 -0.92
N LYS A 90 -16.13 -2.29 -1.95
CA LYS A 90 -15.41 -3.30 -2.71
C LYS A 90 -14.22 -2.68 -3.43
N THR A 91 -13.23 -3.50 -3.73
CA THR A 91 -12.01 -3.13 -4.44
C THR A 91 -11.87 -3.94 -5.71
N THR A 92 -11.76 -3.28 -6.85
CA THR A 92 -11.43 -3.91 -8.13
C THR A 92 -9.96 -4.33 -8.12
N VAL A 93 -9.67 -5.55 -8.57
CA VAL A 93 -8.33 -6.12 -8.65
C VAL A 93 -8.06 -6.65 -10.04
N CYS A 94 -6.88 -6.34 -10.56
CA CYS A 94 -6.23 -7.11 -11.63
C CYS A 94 -4.96 -7.73 -11.05
N GLU A 95 -4.95 -9.05 -10.93
CA GLU A 95 -3.83 -9.81 -10.37
C GLU A 95 -3.03 -10.47 -11.48
N LEU A 96 -1.72 -10.24 -11.46
CA LEU A 96 -0.74 -11.01 -12.23
C LEU A 96 -0.17 -12.10 -11.33
N ALA A 97 -0.35 -13.35 -11.71
CA ALA A 97 0.29 -14.49 -11.06
C ALA A 97 0.62 -15.54 -12.10
N ASN A 98 1.82 -16.14 -12.03
CA ASN A 98 2.27 -17.17 -12.97
C ASN A 98 2.18 -16.75 -14.45
N GLY A 99 2.33 -15.46 -14.76
CA GLY A 99 2.25 -14.90 -16.11
C GLY A 99 0.83 -14.63 -16.62
N GLU A 100 -0.20 -15.02 -15.87
CA GLU A 100 -1.61 -14.82 -16.20
C GLU A 100 -2.21 -13.63 -15.45
N LEU A 101 -3.16 -12.96 -16.11
CA LEU A 101 -3.93 -11.86 -15.51
C LEU A 101 -5.32 -12.37 -15.14
N THR A 102 -5.72 -12.13 -13.89
CA THR A 102 -7.03 -12.49 -13.36
C THR A 102 -7.72 -11.24 -12.82
N HIS A 103 -9.03 -11.09 -13.08
CA HIS A 103 -9.83 -9.96 -12.62
C HIS A 103 -10.87 -10.43 -11.63
N TYR A 104 -10.97 -9.72 -10.49
CA TYR A 104 -11.97 -10.01 -9.47
C TYR A 104 -12.20 -8.78 -8.58
N GLU A 105 -13.14 -8.90 -7.65
CA GLU A 105 -13.38 -7.91 -6.61
C GLU A 105 -13.08 -8.49 -5.23
N ILE A 106 -12.47 -7.69 -4.37
CA ILE A 106 -12.34 -7.95 -2.94
C ILE A 106 -13.50 -7.24 -2.24
N ASP A 107 -14.27 -8.01 -1.45
CA ASP A 107 -15.28 -7.46 -0.55
C ASP A 107 -14.74 -7.55 0.89
N PRO A 108 -14.54 -6.41 1.59
CA PRO A 108 -13.99 -6.41 2.94
C PRO A 108 -14.88 -7.16 3.94
N ALA A 109 -16.19 -7.28 3.67
CA ALA A 109 -17.10 -8.04 4.51
C ALA A 109 -16.78 -9.54 4.57
N THR A 110 -16.23 -10.09 3.49
CA THR A 110 -15.80 -11.49 3.42
C THR A 110 -14.71 -11.81 4.44
N PHE A 111 -13.89 -10.81 4.79
CA PHE A 111 -12.77 -10.95 5.71
C PHE A 111 -13.06 -10.38 7.12
N GLY A 112 -14.31 -9.93 7.38
CA GLY A 112 -14.68 -9.35 8.68
C GLY A 112 -14.10 -7.94 8.93
N HIS A 113 -13.67 -7.23 7.88
CA HIS A 113 -13.02 -5.92 7.95
C HIS A 113 -13.87 -4.79 7.36
N ALA A 114 -15.18 -5.01 7.12
CA ALA A 114 -16.06 -3.99 6.57
C ALA A 114 -16.40 -2.90 7.60
N HIS A 115 -16.38 -1.65 7.13
CA HIS A 115 -16.79 -0.45 7.87
C HIS A 115 -17.66 0.44 6.99
N ASP A 116 -18.51 1.29 7.60
CA ASP A 116 -19.45 2.14 6.86
C ASP A 116 -18.75 3.25 6.06
N SER A 117 -17.61 3.75 6.55
CA SER A 117 -16.88 4.86 5.93
C SER A 117 -15.44 4.90 6.41
N VAL A 118 -14.55 5.43 5.58
CA VAL A 118 -13.14 5.74 5.92
C VAL A 118 -12.90 7.24 6.15
N ALA A 119 -13.95 8.06 6.14
CA ALA A 119 -13.81 9.52 6.23
C ALA A 119 -13.11 9.99 7.52
N ASP A 120 -13.30 9.27 8.62
CA ASP A 120 -12.64 9.54 9.90
C ASP A 120 -11.18 9.08 9.98
N LEU A 121 -10.69 8.39 8.95
CA LEU A 121 -9.26 8.10 8.77
C LEU A 121 -8.50 9.22 8.08
N CYS A 122 -9.20 10.22 7.52
CA CYS A 122 -8.55 11.42 7.01
C CYS A 122 -7.83 12.16 8.14
N VAL A 123 -6.62 12.60 7.87
CA VAL A 123 -5.73 13.29 8.80
C VAL A 123 -5.33 14.64 8.23
N GLU A 124 -5.04 15.62 9.09
CA GLU A 124 -4.68 16.97 8.66
C GLU A 124 -3.18 17.09 8.34
N ASP A 125 -2.35 16.32 9.05
CA ASP A 125 -0.89 16.39 8.90
C ASP A 125 -0.19 15.05 9.18
N ALA A 126 1.13 15.08 9.07
CA ALA A 126 1.98 13.91 9.28
C ALA A 126 2.01 13.44 10.75
N ASP A 127 1.90 14.35 11.70
CA ASP A 127 1.93 14.02 13.12
C ASP A 127 0.66 13.30 13.54
N GLU A 128 -0.50 13.76 13.07
CA GLU A 128 -1.78 13.07 13.27
C GLU A 128 -1.76 11.68 12.59
N SER A 129 -1.23 11.59 11.37
CA SER A 129 -1.05 10.31 10.67
C SER A 129 -0.21 9.34 11.48
N ALA A 130 0.95 9.79 11.96
CA ALA A 130 1.86 8.99 12.76
C ALA A 130 1.21 8.53 14.08
N ALA A 131 0.45 9.42 14.74
CA ALA A 131 -0.28 9.11 15.96
C ALA A 131 -1.35 8.03 15.73
N LEU A 132 -2.14 8.15 14.64
CA LEU A 132 -3.17 7.19 14.29
C LEU A 132 -2.57 5.80 13.96
N ILE A 133 -1.48 5.78 13.19
CA ILE A 133 -0.79 4.53 12.86
C ILE A 133 -0.26 3.85 14.14
N ARG A 134 0.40 4.61 15.04
CA ARG A 134 0.87 4.08 16.32
C ARG A 134 -0.24 3.54 17.20
N ALA A 135 -1.36 4.26 17.28
CA ALA A 135 -2.54 3.82 18.04
C ALA A 135 -3.10 2.51 17.45
N ALA A 136 -3.23 2.42 16.13
CA ALA A 136 -3.70 1.23 15.45
C ALA A 136 -2.78 0.02 15.68
N LEU A 137 -1.46 0.19 15.55
CA LEU A 137 -0.47 -0.87 15.76
C LEU A 137 -0.23 -1.20 17.23
N GLY A 138 -0.48 -0.25 18.14
CA GLY A 138 -0.33 -0.38 19.59
C GLY A 138 -1.52 -1.00 20.29
N GLY A 139 -2.58 -1.37 19.56
CA GLY A 139 -3.75 -2.05 20.12
C GLY A 139 -4.76 -1.11 20.79
N ASP A 140 -4.76 0.18 20.47
CA ASP A 140 -5.82 1.09 20.90
C ASP A 140 -7.19 0.59 20.44
N THR A 141 -8.19 0.64 21.34
CA THR A 141 -9.51 0.03 21.13
C THR A 141 -10.58 1.02 20.64
N SER A 142 -10.21 2.27 20.34
CA SER A 142 -11.14 3.23 19.75
C SER A 142 -11.63 2.77 18.38
N ASP A 143 -12.84 3.19 18.00
CA ASP A 143 -13.44 2.84 16.70
C ASP A 143 -12.56 3.29 15.54
N ARG A 144 -11.96 4.49 15.64
CA ARG A 144 -11.02 5.03 14.63
C ARG A 144 -9.79 4.14 14.48
N SER A 145 -9.19 3.71 15.59
CA SER A 145 -8.03 2.82 15.56
C SER A 145 -8.37 1.41 15.08
N ALA A 146 -9.55 0.89 15.41
CA ALA A 146 -10.03 -0.39 14.90
C ALA A 146 -10.20 -0.35 13.37
N LYS A 147 -10.76 0.72 12.83
CA LYS A 147 -10.90 0.96 11.41
C LYS A 147 -9.52 1.10 10.72
N ALA A 148 -8.60 1.87 11.31
CA ALA A 148 -7.23 1.98 10.83
C ALA A 148 -6.50 0.62 10.82
N ARG A 149 -6.70 -0.22 11.83
CA ARG A 149 -6.20 -1.61 11.82
C ARG A 149 -6.76 -2.43 10.68
N SER A 150 -8.05 -2.31 10.40
CA SER A 150 -8.69 -3.06 9.32
C SER A 150 -8.08 -2.73 7.96
N ILE A 151 -7.92 -1.44 7.62
CA ILE A 151 -7.32 -1.07 6.33
C ILE A 151 -5.84 -1.46 6.25
N ILE A 152 -5.08 -1.32 7.35
CA ILE A 152 -3.70 -1.79 7.43
C ILE A 152 -3.63 -3.31 7.23
N ALA A 153 -4.51 -4.08 7.89
CA ALA A 153 -4.53 -5.54 7.77
C ALA A 153 -4.82 -6.00 6.34
N MET A 154 -5.82 -5.41 5.68
CA MET A 154 -6.19 -5.75 4.30
C MET A 154 -5.02 -5.50 3.34
N ASN A 155 -4.40 -4.32 3.41
CA ASN A 155 -3.31 -3.95 2.50
C ASN A 155 -1.99 -4.64 2.82
N ALA A 156 -1.64 -4.80 4.11
CA ALA A 156 -0.48 -5.58 4.53
C ALA A 156 -0.66 -7.08 4.20
N GLY A 157 -1.87 -7.62 4.37
CA GLY A 157 -2.21 -8.98 4.00
C GLY A 157 -2.00 -9.24 2.51
N ALA A 158 -2.43 -8.33 1.65
CA ALA A 158 -2.15 -8.39 0.22
C ALA A 158 -0.64 -8.36 -0.06
N GLY A 159 0.12 -7.51 0.64
CA GLY A 159 1.57 -7.46 0.54
C GLY A 159 2.24 -8.79 0.94
N LEU A 160 1.76 -9.44 2.01
CA LEU A 160 2.26 -10.74 2.47
C LEU A 160 1.93 -11.87 1.47
N TYR A 161 0.72 -11.86 0.92
CA TYR A 161 0.29 -12.81 -0.11
C TYR A 161 1.14 -12.67 -1.39
N VAL A 162 1.21 -11.47 -1.96
CA VAL A 162 2.02 -11.19 -3.14
C VAL A 162 3.50 -11.47 -2.89
N GLY A 163 3.99 -11.18 -1.67
CA GLY A 163 5.35 -11.46 -1.22
C GLY A 163 5.67 -12.94 -1.03
N GLY A 164 4.67 -13.83 -1.14
CA GLY A 164 4.83 -15.28 -0.96
C GLY A 164 5.06 -15.71 0.48
N GLN A 165 4.61 -14.89 1.45
CA GLN A 165 4.61 -15.22 2.88
C GLN A 165 3.28 -15.87 3.32
N ALA A 166 2.29 -15.83 2.47
CA ALA A 166 0.98 -16.44 2.66
C ALA A 166 0.49 -17.05 1.35
N ASP A 167 -0.28 -18.14 1.42
CA ASP A 167 -0.79 -18.85 0.26
C ASP A 167 -2.11 -18.25 -0.29
N SER A 168 -2.72 -17.33 0.46
CA SER A 168 -3.94 -16.61 0.07
C SER A 168 -3.99 -15.22 0.71
N LEU A 169 -4.86 -14.35 0.18
CA LEU A 169 -5.13 -13.04 0.77
C LEU A 169 -5.64 -13.17 2.22
N GLU A 170 -6.53 -14.13 2.49
CA GLU A 170 -7.07 -14.39 3.83
C GLU A 170 -5.95 -14.73 4.81
N ALA A 171 -5.09 -15.70 4.47
CA ALA A 171 -3.95 -16.06 5.30
C ALA A 171 -2.97 -14.88 5.50
N GLY A 172 -2.79 -14.05 4.48
CA GLY A 172 -2.00 -12.82 4.58
C GLY A 172 -2.58 -11.82 5.57
N ILE A 173 -3.90 -11.61 5.55
CA ILE A 173 -4.62 -10.74 6.49
C ILE A 173 -4.48 -11.25 7.93
N GLU A 174 -4.65 -12.56 8.15
CA GLU A 174 -4.46 -13.18 9.47
C GLU A 174 -3.03 -12.98 9.99
N LEU A 175 -2.02 -13.16 9.13
CA LEU A 175 -0.61 -12.90 9.48
C LEU A 175 -0.37 -11.42 9.83
N ALA A 176 -0.95 -10.48 9.07
CA ALA A 176 -0.86 -9.05 9.34
C ALA A 176 -1.49 -8.71 10.71
N MET A 177 -2.69 -9.23 10.99
CA MET A 177 -3.35 -9.07 12.28
C MET A 177 -2.52 -9.65 13.43
N SER A 178 -1.94 -10.83 13.24
CA SER A 178 -1.05 -11.46 14.23
C SER A 178 0.20 -10.61 14.51
N ALA A 179 0.81 -10.03 13.47
CA ALA A 179 1.96 -9.14 13.63
C ALA A 179 1.61 -7.86 14.42
N MET A 180 0.43 -7.29 14.21
CA MET A 180 -0.07 -6.16 14.97
C MET A 180 -0.38 -6.54 16.42
N HIS A 181 -1.12 -7.63 16.66
CA HIS A 181 -1.46 -8.09 18.00
C HIS A 181 -0.24 -8.47 18.85
N SER A 182 0.81 -9.01 18.24
CA SER A 182 2.07 -9.34 18.95
C SER A 182 2.93 -8.12 19.24
N GLY A 183 2.58 -6.93 18.76
CA GLY A 183 3.38 -5.71 18.88
C GLY A 183 4.60 -5.64 17.94
N LYS A 184 4.88 -6.68 17.16
CA LYS A 184 6.03 -6.71 16.23
C LYS A 184 5.95 -5.60 15.19
N ALA A 185 4.77 -5.31 14.67
CA ALA A 185 4.57 -4.26 13.67
C ALA A 185 4.94 -2.88 14.24
N LEU A 186 4.49 -2.56 15.46
CA LEU A 186 4.85 -1.32 16.14
C LEU A 186 6.34 -1.23 16.43
N GLN A 187 6.94 -2.31 16.95
CA GLN A 187 8.39 -2.36 17.22
C GLN A 187 9.21 -2.10 15.94
N THR A 188 8.79 -2.67 14.81
CA THR A 188 9.46 -2.45 13.52
C THR A 188 9.33 -1.00 13.05
N LEU A 189 8.15 -0.38 13.23
CA LEU A 189 7.92 1.03 12.92
C LEU A 189 8.84 1.94 13.73
N GLU A 190 8.92 1.72 15.04
CA GLU A 190 9.78 2.54 15.91
C GLU A 190 11.27 2.37 15.59
N ALA A 191 11.73 1.15 15.37
CA ALA A 191 13.10 0.88 14.94
C ALA A 191 13.42 1.54 13.59
N PHE A 192 12.44 1.57 12.66
CA PHE A 192 12.59 2.26 11.38
C PHE A 192 12.68 3.78 11.55
N ALA A 193 11.83 4.36 12.41
CA ALA A 193 11.86 5.79 12.71
C ALA A 193 13.19 6.22 13.32
N GLU A 194 13.70 5.48 14.32
CA GLU A 194 15.00 5.72 14.94
C GLU A 194 16.15 5.66 13.92
N LEU A 195 16.17 4.62 13.08
CA LEU A 195 17.21 4.43 12.08
C LEU A 195 17.23 5.56 11.04
N THR A 196 16.05 5.99 10.57
CA THR A 196 15.95 7.06 9.57
C THR A 196 16.33 8.42 10.15
N GLN A 197 16.00 8.70 11.40
CA GLN A 197 16.42 9.92 12.09
C GLN A 197 17.94 9.95 12.29
N ALA A 198 18.53 8.83 12.70
CA ALA A 198 19.98 8.72 12.85
C ALA A 198 20.74 8.91 11.52
N ALA A 199 20.19 8.40 10.42
CA ALA A 199 20.77 8.55 9.09
C ALA A 199 20.57 9.95 8.48
N GLY A 200 19.50 10.65 8.84
CA GLY A 200 19.20 12.02 8.36
C GLY A 200 19.97 13.12 9.09
N GLY A 201 20.62 12.82 10.21
CA GLY A 201 21.45 13.75 10.99
C GLY A 201 22.96 13.71 10.64
N ALA A 202 23.33 12.95 9.62
CA ALA A 202 24.69 12.86 9.09
C ALA A 202 24.73 13.51 7.68
#